data_deacfa85d2d460bfc6efacedd72ee2dd
#
_entry.id   deacfa85d2d460bfc6efacedd72ee2dd
#
_cell.length_a   1.000
_cell.length_b   1.000
_cell.length_c   1.000
_cell.angle_alpha   90.00
_cell.angle_beta   90.00
_cell.angle_gamma   90.00
#
_symmetry.space_group_name_H-M   'P 1'
#
loop_
_entity.id
_entity.type
_entity.pdbx_description
1 polymer ?
#
loop_
_entity_poly.entity_id
_entity_poly.type
_entity_poly.pdbx_seq_one_letter_code
_entity_poly.pdbx_strand_id
1 'polypeptide(L)'
;MSIFAHCRRLSYINLRYLNKNGSDSVRPLLELNNISYSYHTIDGETKALSDISFQLAPGEFAAVVGPSGCGKSTLLSLIAGLIEAENGTIFLDGEPSEKSFRKSAKIGYMLQHDHLFEWRSILKNVLLGAEINKSVSQETKQRAKELLRQYG
;
A
#
# COMPACT_ATOMS: atom_id res chain seq x y z
N MET A 1 -7.44 13.55 13.82
CA MET A 1 -7.56 14.64 12.82
C MET A 1 -7.94 13.97 11.50
N SER A 2 -9.07 14.33 10.89
CA SER A 2 -9.52 13.72 9.64
C SER A 2 -8.95 14.56 8.49
N ILE A 3 -8.16 13.95 7.62
CA ILE A 3 -7.68 14.60 6.41
C ILE A 3 -8.68 14.27 5.30
N PHE A 4 -9.32 15.29 4.74
CA PHE A 4 -10.25 15.18 3.63
C PHE A 4 -9.50 15.44 2.33
N ALA A 5 -9.37 14.42 1.50
CA ALA A 5 -8.87 14.59 0.15
C ALA A 5 -10.06 14.69 -0.82
N HIS A 6 -10.10 15.75 -1.62
CA HIS A 6 -11.21 16.06 -2.52
C HIS A 6 -11.04 15.35 -3.86
N CYS A 7 -11.84 14.34 -4.13
CA CYS A 7 -11.97 13.74 -5.46
C CYS A 7 -13.14 14.42 -6.19
N ARG A 8 -12.90 15.08 -7.33
CA ARG A 8 -13.92 15.88 -8.06
C ARG A 8 -15.13 15.10 -8.59
N ARG A 9 -15.13 13.78 -8.51
CA ARG A 9 -16.25 12.95 -8.99
C ARG A 9 -16.95 12.14 -7.89
N LEU A 10 -16.35 12.00 -6.71
CA LEU A 10 -16.94 11.27 -5.58
C LEU A 10 -16.44 11.84 -4.25
N SER A 11 -17.40 12.18 -3.43
CA SER A 11 -17.29 12.65 -2.07
C SER A 11 -16.30 11.83 -1.22
N TYR A 12 -15.24 12.45 -0.74
CA TYR A 12 -14.48 12.11 0.45
C TYR A 12 -13.83 10.72 0.52
N ILE A 13 -12.52 10.64 0.24
CA ILE A 13 -11.69 9.61 0.87
C ILE A 13 -11.54 10.03 2.34
N ASN A 14 -12.20 9.32 3.24
CA ASN A 14 -12.10 9.57 4.68
C ASN A 14 -10.93 8.76 5.21
N LEU A 15 -9.77 9.40 5.36
CA LEU A 15 -8.63 8.82 6.06
C LEU A 15 -8.87 9.02 7.56
N ARG A 16 -9.35 8.01 8.24
CA ARG A 16 -9.44 8.01 9.71
C ARG A 16 -8.06 7.72 10.28
N TYR A 17 -7.41 8.75 10.76
CA TYR A 17 -6.26 8.62 11.64
C TYR A 17 -6.73 8.16 13.02
N LEU A 18 -6.26 7.01 13.44
CA LEU A 18 -6.32 6.61 14.84
C LEU A 18 -4.96 6.93 15.49
N ASN A 19 -4.68 8.23 15.65
CA ASN A 19 -3.50 8.66 16.39
C ASN A 19 -3.75 8.48 17.88
N LYS A 20 -2.98 7.62 18.54
CA LYS A 20 -3.07 7.38 19.98
C LYS A 20 -2.11 8.24 20.82
N ASN A 21 -1.14 8.93 20.24
CA ASN A 21 -0.19 9.75 21.02
C ASN A 21 0.19 11.02 20.24
N GLY A 22 -0.15 12.16 20.79
CA GLY A 22 0.36 13.45 20.35
C GLY A 22 1.83 13.60 20.74
N SER A 23 2.53 14.43 19.95
CA SER A 23 3.88 14.95 20.11
C SER A 23 5.02 13.94 19.97
N ASP A 24 5.67 14.04 18.83
CA ASP A 24 7.09 14.29 18.61
C ASP A 24 7.32 14.23 17.10
N SER A 25 8.28 14.95 16.57
CA SER A 25 8.66 15.02 15.15
C SER A 25 9.24 13.69 14.65
N VAL A 26 8.41 12.65 14.69
CA VAL A 26 8.78 11.32 14.15
C VAL A 26 8.72 11.42 12.64
N ARG A 27 9.83 11.11 11.98
CA ARG A 27 9.90 11.02 10.53
C ARG A 27 8.80 10.08 10.03
N PRO A 28 7.95 10.50 9.08
CA PRO A 28 6.90 9.63 8.55
C PRO A 28 7.49 8.42 7.83
N LEU A 29 6.87 7.27 8.03
CA LEU A 29 7.22 6.05 7.29
C LEU A 29 6.74 6.13 5.84
N LEU A 30 5.56 6.69 5.63
CA LEU A 30 4.96 6.93 4.32
C LEU A 30 4.50 8.37 4.23
N GLU A 31 4.84 9.05 3.15
CA GLU A 31 4.40 10.41 2.87
C GLU A 31 3.99 10.51 1.40
N LEU A 32 2.79 11.05 1.16
CA LEU A 32 2.26 11.35 -0.16
C LEU A 32 2.10 12.86 -0.27
N ASN A 33 2.64 13.44 -1.33
CA ASN A 33 2.57 14.86 -1.61
C ASN A 33 1.93 15.12 -2.98
N ASN A 34 0.72 15.68 -2.99
CA ASN A 34 -0.04 16.14 -4.16
C ASN A 34 -0.20 15.06 -5.25
N ILE A 35 -0.47 13.83 -4.84
CA ILE A 35 -0.61 12.70 -5.75
C ILE A 35 -1.86 12.85 -6.60
N SER A 36 -1.67 12.81 -7.92
CA SER A 36 -2.74 12.76 -8.91
C SER A 36 -2.49 11.63 -9.90
N TYR A 37 -3.58 11.00 -10.36
CA TYR A 37 -3.51 9.92 -11.33
C TYR A 37 -4.79 9.81 -12.15
N SER A 38 -4.64 9.61 -13.46
CA SER A 38 -5.72 9.36 -14.41
C SER A 38 -5.49 8.05 -15.16
N TYR A 39 -6.57 7.36 -15.49
CA TYR A 39 -6.52 6.27 -16.45
C TYR A 39 -6.76 6.82 -17.85
N HIS A 40 -5.84 6.55 -18.76
CA HIS A 40 -5.96 6.91 -20.18
C HIS A 40 -6.43 5.68 -20.97
N THR A 41 -7.58 5.80 -21.61
CA THR A 41 -8.16 4.77 -22.47
C THR A 41 -8.43 5.35 -23.86
N ILE A 42 -8.73 4.50 -24.82
CA ILE A 42 -9.11 4.93 -26.19
C ILE A 42 -10.34 5.84 -26.15
N ASP A 43 -11.24 5.61 -25.19
CA ASP A 43 -12.49 6.36 -25.04
C ASP A 43 -12.33 7.66 -24.23
N GLY A 44 -11.13 7.96 -23.72
CA GLY A 44 -10.84 9.19 -22.99
C GLY A 44 -10.07 9.01 -21.70
N GLU A 45 -10.00 10.09 -20.94
CA GLU A 45 -9.31 10.17 -19.65
C GLU A 45 -10.30 10.06 -18.50
N THR A 46 -9.99 9.19 -17.54
CA THR A 46 -10.75 9.06 -16.30
C THR A 46 -9.85 9.37 -15.11
N LYS A 47 -10.07 10.52 -14.47
CA LYS A 47 -9.33 10.94 -13.29
C LYS A 47 -9.71 10.08 -12.09
N ALA A 48 -8.75 9.34 -11.56
CA ALA A 48 -8.95 8.44 -10.43
C ALA A 48 -8.58 9.09 -9.10
N LEU A 49 -7.49 9.88 -9.06
CA LEU A 49 -7.02 10.59 -7.87
C LEU A 49 -6.71 12.04 -8.21
N SER A 50 -6.93 12.94 -7.26
CA SER A 50 -6.67 14.37 -7.42
C SER A 50 -6.13 14.95 -6.13
N ASP A 51 -4.87 15.39 -6.18
CA ASP A 51 -4.22 16.16 -5.13
C ASP A 51 -4.29 15.49 -3.73
N ILE A 52 -3.94 14.21 -3.69
CA ILE A 52 -3.95 13.43 -2.44
C ILE A 52 -2.65 13.65 -1.69
N SER A 53 -2.75 14.15 -0.47
CA SER A 53 -1.61 14.34 0.43
C SER A 53 -1.93 13.80 1.81
N PHE A 54 -1.06 12.96 2.36
CA PHE A 54 -1.11 12.49 3.75
C PHE A 54 0.22 11.89 4.18
N GLN A 55 0.36 11.69 5.49
CA GLN A 55 1.53 11.07 6.10
C GLN A 55 1.10 9.96 7.04
N LEU A 56 1.95 8.95 7.19
CA LEU A 56 1.77 7.83 8.10
C LEU A 56 3.05 7.63 8.91
N ALA A 57 2.96 7.68 10.23
CA ALA A 57 4.09 7.42 11.10
C ALA A 57 4.34 5.91 11.28
N PRO A 58 5.53 5.49 11.72
CA PRO A 58 5.79 4.10 12.06
C PRO A 58 4.80 3.57 13.10
N GLY A 59 4.26 2.37 12.88
CA GLY A 59 3.30 1.72 13.77
C GLY A 59 1.87 2.27 13.72
N GLU A 60 1.59 3.24 12.87
CA GLU A 60 0.22 3.72 12.65
C GLU A 60 -0.58 2.77 11.75
N PHE A 61 -1.88 2.74 12.00
CA PHE A 61 -2.87 2.07 11.17
C PHE A 61 -3.75 3.13 10.48
N ALA A 62 -3.87 3.04 9.16
CA ALA A 62 -4.73 3.89 8.37
C ALA A 62 -5.76 3.06 7.59
N ALA A 63 -6.98 3.57 7.49
CA ALA A 63 -8.02 2.98 6.67
C ALA A 63 -8.47 3.96 5.58
N VAL A 64 -8.47 3.50 4.33
CA VAL A 64 -9.00 4.26 3.18
C VAL A 64 -10.44 3.83 2.96
N VAL A 65 -11.39 4.73 3.22
CA VAL A 65 -12.82 4.48 3.15
C VAL A 65 -13.47 5.33 2.07
N GLY A 66 -14.37 4.74 1.31
CA GLY A 66 -15.12 5.44 0.26
C GLY A 66 -15.92 4.48 -0.60
N PRO A 67 -16.84 4.99 -1.46
CA PRO A 67 -17.68 4.18 -2.33
C PRO A 67 -16.84 3.37 -3.35
N SER A 68 -17.47 2.40 -4.02
CA SER A 68 -16.83 1.66 -5.10
C SER A 68 -16.40 2.61 -6.23
N GLY A 69 -15.23 2.37 -6.83
CA GLY A 69 -14.71 3.19 -7.93
C GLY A 69 -14.09 4.54 -7.53
N CYS A 70 -14.01 4.90 -6.24
CA CYS A 70 -13.44 6.20 -5.79
C CYS A 70 -11.91 6.26 -5.75
N GLY A 71 -11.20 5.29 -6.31
CA GLY A 71 -9.73 5.33 -6.41
C GLY A 71 -8.95 4.66 -5.27
N LYS A 72 -9.61 3.96 -4.31
CA LYS A 72 -8.91 3.29 -3.19
C LYS A 72 -7.84 2.30 -3.65
N SER A 73 -8.21 1.41 -4.56
CA SER A 73 -7.28 0.43 -5.12
C SER A 73 -6.17 1.09 -5.93
N THR A 74 -6.48 2.17 -6.65
CA THR A 74 -5.49 2.96 -7.38
C THR A 74 -4.48 3.59 -6.42
N LEU A 75 -4.95 4.19 -5.31
CA LEU A 75 -4.08 4.75 -4.28
C LEU A 75 -3.15 3.69 -3.68
N LEU A 76 -3.69 2.51 -3.33
CA LEU A 76 -2.89 1.42 -2.80
C LEU A 76 -1.88 0.89 -3.82
N SER A 77 -2.25 0.83 -5.11
CA SER A 77 -1.34 0.41 -6.18
C SER A 77 -0.19 1.41 -6.40
N LEU A 78 -0.46 2.71 -6.27
CA LEU A 78 0.57 3.76 -6.29
C LEU A 78 1.52 3.64 -5.09
N ILE A 79 0.99 3.46 -3.88
CA ILE A 79 1.78 3.26 -2.67
C ILE A 79 2.63 1.99 -2.77
N ALA A 80 2.10 0.93 -3.37
CA ALA A 80 2.82 -0.31 -3.59
C ALA A 80 3.83 -0.25 -4.75
N GLY A 81 3.86 0.84 -5.54
CA GLY A 81 4.74 1.00 -6.69
C GLY A 81 4.38 0.11 -7.88
N LEU A 82 3.15 -0.37 -7.95
CA LEU A 82 2.64 -1.17 -9.09
C LEU A 82 2.29 -0.28 -10.29
N ILE A 83 1.96 0.98 -10.03
CA ILE A 83 1.74 2.04 -11.02
C ILE A 83 2.46 3.31 -10.56
N GLU A 84 2.83 4.18 -11.48
CA GLU A 84 3.51 5.44 -11.21
C GLU A 84 2.51 6.59 -11.17
N ALA A 85 2.71 7.55 -10.25
CA ALA A 85 1.86 8.74 -10.18
C ALA A 85 2.16 9.67 -11.37
N GLU A 86 1.13 10.30 -11.93
CA GLU A 86 1.33 11.32 -12.98
C GLU A 86 1.89 12.61 -12.38
N ASN A 87 1.42 12.97 -11.20
CA ASN A 87 1.89 14.14 -10.46
C ASN A 87 2.03 13.80 -8.98
N GLY A 88 2.91 14.57 -8.33
CA GLY A 88 3.21 14.43 -6.92
C GLY A 88 4.38 13.48 -6.64
N THR A 89 4.65 13.23 -5.38
CA THR A 89 5.76 12.38 -4.94
C THR A 89 5.35 11.55 -3.75
N ILE A 90 5.75 10.28 -3.77
CA ILE A 90 5.58 9.35 -2.66
C ILE A 90 6.97 9.11 -2.03
N PHE A 91 7.07 9.26 -0.72
CA PHE A 91 8.25 8.93 0.05
C PHE A 91 7.97 7.74 0.96
N LEU A 92 8.91 6.81 0.99
CA LEU A 92 8.91 5.68 1.90
C LEU A 92 10.18 5.73 2.74
N ASP A 93 10.01 5.86 4.05
CA ASP A 93 11.14 6.01 4.99
C ASP A 93 12.03 7.22 4.63
N GLY A 94 11.38 8.28 4.07
CA GLY A 94 11.99 9.53 3.62
C GLY A 94 12.83 9.43 2.34
N GLU A 95 12.79 8.30 1.65
CA GLU A 95 13.36 8.11 0.33
C GLU A 95 12.25 8.18 -0.72
N PRO A 96 12.43 8.85 -1.87
CA PRO A 96 11.48 8.81 -2.97
C PRO A 96 11.19 7.36 -3.38
N SER A 97 9.91 7.03 -3.57
CA SER A 97 9.46 5.67 -3.83
C SER A 97 10.12 5.03 -5.05
N GLU A 98 10.37 5.79 -6.11
CA GLU A 98 11.06 5.33 -7.32
C GLU A 98 12.42 4.67 -7.03
N LYS A 99 13.14 5.18 -6.04
CA LYS A 99 14.41 4.62 -5.58
C LYS A 99 14.22 3.53 -4.54
N SER A 100 13.19 3.64 -3.72
CA SER A 100 12.92 2.75 -2.60
C SER A 100 12.33 1.41 -3.08
N PHE A 101 11.42 1.39 -4.04
CA PHE A 101 10.84 0.16 -4.59
C PHE A 101 11.85 -0.74 -5.28
N ARG A 102 12.88 -0.15 -5.90
CA ARG A 102 13.96 -0.93 -6.54
C ARG A 102 14.94 -1.55 -5.53
N LYS A 103 14.98 -1.06 -4.29
CA LYS A 103 15.99 -1.44 -3.29
C LYS A 103 15.49 -2.29 -2.14
N SER A 104 14.19 -2.33 -1.86
CA SER A 104 13.75 -3.07 -0.68
C SER A 104 12.34 -3.63 -0.81
N ALA A 105 12.19 -4.90 -0.51
CA ALA A 105 10.92 -5.57 -0.26
C ALA A 105 10.30 -5.11 1.09
N LYS A 106 10.17 -3.78 1.29
CA LYS A 106 9.65 -3.21 2.54
C LYS A 106 8.13 -3.16 2.58
N ILE A 107 7.45 -3.33 1.43
CA ILE A 107 5.99 -3.27 1.34
C ILE A 107 5.44 -4.67 1.08
N GLY A 108 4.58 -5.15 1.99
CA GLY A 108 3.73 -6.28 1.73
C GLY A 108 2.41 -5.80 1.13
N TYR A 109 2.05 -6.24 -0.06
CA TYR A 109 0.81 -5.90 -0.73
C TYR A 109 -0.10 -7.12 -0.83
N MET A 110 -1.30 -7.02 -0.26
CA MET A 110 -2.31 -8.07 -0.35
C MET A 110 -3.40 -7.63 -1.33
N LEU A 111 -3.61 -8.43 -2.36
CA LEU A 111 -4.64 -8.21 -3.38
C LEU A 111 -6.02 -8.60 -2.84
N GLN A 112 -7.07 -8.12 -3.50
CA GLN A 112 -8.46 -8.40 -3.12
C GLN A 112 -8.87 -9.86 -3.38
N HIS A 113 -8.25 -10.52 -4.35
CA HIS A 113 -8.47 -11.92 -4.70
C HIS A 113 -7.24 -12.74 -4.35
N ASP A 114 -7.44 -14.04 -4.13
CA ASP A 114 -6.35 -14.99 -3.90
C ASP A 114 -5.53 -15.15 -5.19
N HIS A 115 -4.30 -14.67 -5.15
CA HIS A 115 -3.33 -14.80 -6.24
C HIS A 115 -2.25 -15.82 -5.87
N LEU A 116 -2.71 -16.99 -5.43
CA LEU A 116 -1.80 -18.11 -5.19
C LEU A 116 -1.29 -18.68 -6.53
N PHE A 117 -0.02 -19.01 -6.57
CA PHE A 117 0.54 -19.72 -7.71
C PHE A 117 0.06 -21.19 -7.66
N GLU A 118 -0.78 -21.59 -8.59
CA GLU A 118 -1.40 -22.91 -8.66
C GLU A 118 -0.39 -24.05 -8.78
N TRP A 119 0.78 -23.79 -9.41
CA TRP A 119 1.88 -24.75 -9.52
C TRP A 119 2.73 -24.89 -8.25
N ARG A 120 2.39 -24.17 -7.20
CA ARG A 120 3.09 -24.22 -5.91
C ARG A 120 2.17 -24.78 -4.83
N SER A 121 2.75 -25.52 -3.88
CA SER A 121 2.00 -25.89 -2.68
C SER A 121 1.66 -24.65 -1.83
N ILE A 122 0.62 -24.71 -1.01
CA ILE A 122 0.21 -23.65 -0.10
C ILE A 122 1.40 -23.18 0.76
N LEU A 123 2.14 -24.10 1.38
CA LEU A 123 3.31 -23.76 2.16
C LEU A 123 4.38 -23.00 1.36
N LYS A 124 4.61 -23.39 0.10
CA LYS A 124 5.55 -22.68 -0.79
C LYS A 124 5.03 -21.29 -1.19
N ASN A 125 3.71 -21.11 -1.36
CA ASN A 125 3.12 -19.81 -1.58
C ASN A 125 3.33 -18.89 -0.37
N VAL A 126 3.06 -19.38 0.84
CA VAL A 126 3.29 -18.62 2.08
C VAL A 126 4.76 -18.24 2.29
N LEU A 127 5.68 -19.11 1.89
CA LEU A 127 7.12 -18.88 2.00
C LEU A 127 7.69 -18.01 0.88
N LEU A 128 6.91 -17.61 -0.12
CA LEU A 128 7.40 -16.91 -1.29
C LEU A 128 8.16 -15.62 -0.95
N GLY A 129 7.64 -14.80 -0.06
CA GLY A 129 8.31 -13.58 0.38
C GLY A 129 9.66 -13.84 1.04
N ALA A 130 9.75 -14.89 1.85
CA ALA A 130 11.00 -15.32 2.47
C ALA A 130 12.00 -15.89 1.43
N GLU A 131 11.51 -16.59 0.40
CA GLU A 131 12.33 -17.07 -0.70
C GLU A 131 12.94 -15.92 -1.51
N ILE A 132 12.12 -14.91 -1.86
CA ILE A 132 12.57 -13.71 -2.59
C ILE A 132 13.65 -12.97 -1.78
N ASN A 133 13.45 -12.83 -0.48
CA ASN A 133 14.40 -12.16 0.42
C ASN A 133 15.55 -13.06 0.88
N LYS A 134 15.66 -14.30 0.36
CA LYS A 134 16.70 -15.28 0.73
C LYS A 134 16.77 -15.52 2.25
N SER A 135 15.65 -15.43 2.95
CA SER A 135 15.53 -15.54 4.43
C SER A 135 14.82 -16.82 4.89
N VAL A 136 14.75 -17.86 4.02
CA VAL A 136 14.12 -19.13 4.37
C VAL A 136 15.01 -19.91 5.34
N SER A 137 14.56 -20.05 6.57
CA SER A 137 15.18 -20.86 7.62
C SER A 137 14.24 -21.99 8.07
N GLN A 138 14.70 -22.90 8.92
CA GLN A 138 13.84 -23.89 9.55
C GLN A 138 12.80 -23.22 10.46
N GLU A 139 13.17 -22.17 11.15
CA GLU A 139 12.28 -21.37 11.99
C GLU A 139 11.18 -20.71 11.16
N THR A 140 11.53 -20.06 10.03
CA THR A 140 10.57 -19.47 9.08
C THR A 140 9.56 -20.50 8.57
N LYS A 141 10.04 -21.71 8.24
CA LYS A 141 9.17 -22.82 7.78
C LYS A 141 8.23 -23.29 8.89
N GLN A 142 8.74 -23.42 10.12
CA GLN A 142 7.95 -23.82 11.27
C GLN A 142 6.87 -22.77 11.57
N ARG A 143 7.25 -21.50 11.59
CA ARG A 143 6.32 -20.39 11.79
C ARG A 143 5.23 -20.34 10.71
N ALA A 144 5.59 -20.56 9.44
CA ALA A 144 4.61 -20.63 8.34
C ALA A 144 3.59 -21.77 8.56
N LYS A 145 4.04 -22.95 9.02
CA LYS A 145 3.14 -24.07 9.32
C LYS A 145 2.20 -23.78 10.49
N GLU A 146 2.70 -23.09 11.54
CA GLU A 146 1.89 -22.69 12.68
C GLU A 146 0.80 -21.69 12.27
N LEU A 147 1.15 -20.67 11.47
CA LEU A 147 0.20 -19.69 10.94
C LEU A 147 -0.85 -20.35 10.04
N LEU A 148 -0.46 -21.29 9.18
CA LEU A 148 -1.40 -22.06 8.37
C LEU A 148 -2.35 -22.91 9.21
N ARG A 149 -1.92 -23.46 10.35
CA ARG A 149 -2.80 -24.20 11.27
C ARG A 149 -3.75 -23.27 12.03
N GLN A 150 -3.33 -22.05 12.31
CA GLN A 150 -4.11 -21.08 13.07
C GLN A 150 -5.18 -20.36 12.23
N TYR A 151 -4.88 -20.08 10.96
CA TYR A 151 -5.69 -19.20 10.11
C TYR A 151 -6.16 -19.85 8.79
N GLY A 152 -5.66 -21.03 8.44
CA GLY A 152 -5.91 -21.71 7.16
C GLY A 152 -6.84 -22.91 7.21
#